data_be864d5b1c8d6e10b831efdd90251959
#
_entry.id   be864d5b1c8d6e10b831efdd90251959
#
_cell.length_a   1.000
_cell.length_b   1.000
_cell.length_c   1.000
_cell.angle_alpha   90.00
_cell.angle_beta   90.00
_cell.angle_gamma   90.00
#
_symmetry.space_group_name_H-M   'P 1'
#
loop_
_entity.id
_entity.type
_entity.pdbx_description
1 polymer ?
#
loop_
_entity_poly.entity_id
_entity_poly.type
_entity_poly.pdbx_seq_one_letter_code
_entity_poly.pdbx_strand_id
1 'polypeptide(L)'
;MLRSTIGGLALALFTSLAAPAMSAIVYTGSTSFAGNATDLSGMDPAFGGNRLSIGSDLWYDSKTNSYWGNTDRGPGGGLIDFAPRVHNFSLDIAADGSVGGYVLLKTVVFKKDGQPFTGLNPRLAPQGDASVLGLSFDPEGLVVLKNGNFLVADEYGPSVYEFDKDGNFIRAFATPGNLLPKEAGGTPNFVDGRPTIRTGRQDNRGFEGISISPDGKTVYAVLQDPLVNEGNPDGRRSQNVRIVAYDVATGTSTGQFIYQLESVASINTRVPGEEFGPNA
;
A
#
# COMPACT_ATOMS: atom_id res chain seq x y z
N MET A 1 14.68 -54.58 65.94
CA MET A 1 14.13 -54.32 64.59
C MET A 1 13.73 -52.85 64.49
N LEU A 2 14.63 -52.01 63.97
CA LEU A 2 14.34 -50.61 63.73
C LEU A 2 13.90 -50.42 62.23
N ARG A 3 12.70 -49.93 62.01
CA ARG A 3 12.22 -49.54 60.73
C ARG A 3 12.50 -48.03 60.56
N SER A 4 13.39 -47.73 59.61
CA SER A 4 13.69 -46.36 59.12
C SER A 4 12.69 -46.00 58.07
N THR A 5 11.90 -44.92 58.23
CA THR A 5 11.03 -44.30 57.24
C THR A 5 11.79 -43.14 56.60
N ILE A 6 12.13 -43.27 55.35
CA ILE A 6 12.70 -42.18 54.53
C ILE A 6 11.53 -41.35 53.97
N GLY A 7 11.37 -40.14 54.50
CA GLY A 7 10.44 -39.16 53.94
C GLY A 7 11.05 -38.48 52.73
N GLY A 8 10.48 -38.72 51.54
CA GLY A 8 10.88 -38.03 50.32
C GLY A 8 10.30 -36.60 50.28
N LEU A 9 11.18 -35.63 50.21
CA LEU A 9 10.83 -34.20 49.97
C LEU A 9 10.65 -33.96 48.48
N ALA A 10 9.40 -33.79 48.06
CA ALA A 10 9.13 -33.41 46.66
C ALA A 10 9.33 -31.89 46.48
N LEU A 11 10.39 -31.50 45.77
CA LEU A 11 10.65 -30.12 45.41
C LEU A 11 9.84 -29.78 44.15
N ALA A 12 8.74 -29.03 44.29
CA ALA A 12 7.97 -28.53 43.17
C ALA A 12 8.67 -27.29 42.55
N LEU A 13 9.30 -27.45 41.38
CA LEU A 13 9.81 -26.34 40.58
C LEU A 13 8.62 -25.63 39.91
N PHE A 14 8.26 -24.47 40.42
CA PHE A 14 7.39 -23.55 39.72
C PHE A 14 8.23 -22.79 38.67
N THR A 15 8.19 -23.22 37.40
CA THR A 15 8.65 -22.40 36.27
C THR A 15 7.59 -21.35 35.99
N SER A 16 7.78 -20.13 36.45
CA SER A 16 7.01 -18.99 35.99
C SER A 16 7.34 -18.75 34.54
N LEU A 17 6.45 -19.14 33.65
CA LEU A 17 6.48 -18.65 32.25
C LEU A 17 6.18 -17.16 32.33
N ALA A 18 7.23 -16.33 32.26
CA ALA A 18 7.07 -14.90 32.02
C ALA A 18 6.42 -14.76 30.65
N ALA A 19 5.17 -14.30 30.61
CA ALA A 19 4.57 -13.86 29.35
C ALA A 19 5.49 -12.77 28.75
N PRO A 20 5.76 -12.80 27.44
CA PRO A 20 6.51 -11.73 26.81
C PRO A 20 5.80 -10.40 27.11
N ALA A 21 6.51 -9.49 27.76
CA ALA A 21 6.00 -8.14 27.94
C ALA A 21 5.83 -7.54 26.55
N MET A 22 4.60 -7.42 26.07
CA MET A 22 4.27 -6.63 24.91
C MET A 22 4.58 -5.18 25.29
N SER A 23 5.72 -4.65 24.81
CA SER A 23 6.00 -3.24 24.96
C SER A 23 4.93 -2.49 24.17
N ALA A 24 4.21 -1.60 24.83
CA ALA A 24 3.25 -0.73 24.16
C ALA A 24 4.01 0.12 23.11
N ILE A 25 3.41 0.28 21.93
CA ILE A 25 3.90 1.24 20.95
C ILE A 25 3.70 2.64 21.54
N VAL A 26 4.78 3.40 21.64
CA VAL A 26 4.75 4.75 22.21
C VAL A 26 5.05 5.73 21.07
N TYR A 27 4.19 6.75 20.92
CA TYR A 27 4.47 7.88 20.04
C TYR A 27 5.60 8.73 20.66
N THR A 28 6.70 8.92 19.92
CA THR A 28 7.88 9.62 20.40
C THR A 28 8.10 10.98 19.72
N GLY A 29 7.53 11.18 18.52
CA GLY A 29 7.68 12.43 17.83
C GLY A 29 7.22 12.41 16.38
N SER A 30 7.15 13.59 15.77
CA SER A 30 6.88 13.78 14.36
C SER A 30 7.64 15.00 13.83
N THR A 31 7.82 15.07 12.53
CA THR A 31 8.27 16.25 11.82
C THR A 31 7.30 16.59 10.70
N SER A 32 7.31 17.82 10.22
CA SER A 32 6.47 18.26 9.11
C SER A 32 7.24 19.23 8.22
N PHE A 33 6.83 19.30 6.98
CA PHE A 33 7.29 20.35 6.04
C PHE A 33 6.13 21.29 5.71
N ALA A 34 6.48 22.49 5.23
CA ALA A 34 5.48 23.51 4.90
C ALA A 34 4.52 23.00 3.82
N GLY A 35 3.22 23.30 3.96
CA GLY A 35 2.21 22.86 3.00
C GLY A 35 2.37 23.42 1.57
N ASN A 36 3.27 24.39 1.37
CA ASN A 36 3.68 24.93 0.08
C ASN A 36 5.11 24.49 -0.33
N ALA A 37 5.70 23.54 0.36
CA ALA A 37 7.01 23.00 -0.01
C ALA A 37 6.96 22.43 -1.44
N THR A 38 8.05 22.62 -2.18
CA THR A 38 8.18 22.14 -3.55
C THR A 38 9.14 20.96 -3.62
N ASP A 39 8.91 20.11 -4.59
CA ASP A 39 9.77 18.97 -4.89
C ASP A 39 10.89 19.32 -5.90
N LEU A 40 11.68 18.32 -6.28
CA LEU A 40 12.79 18.47 -7.24
C LEU A 40 12.42 17.95 -8.64
N SER A 41 11.14 17.78 -8.97
CA SER A 41 10.70 17.25 -10.27
C SER A 41 10.93 18.20 -11.43
N GLY A 42 10.94 19.51 -11.15
CA GLY A 42 10.94 20.55 -12.19
C GLY A 42 9.62 20.67 -12.97
N MET A 43 8.55 20.03 -12.47
CA MET A 43 7.21 20.11 -13.08
C MET A 43 6.62 21.51 -12.94
N ASP A 44 5.66 21.85 -13.83
CA ASP A 44 4.94 23.12 -13.79
C ASP A 44 4.26 23.29 -12.39
N PRO A 45 4.45 24.42 -11.72
CA PRO A 45 3.81 24.70 -10.44
C PRO A 45 2.30 24.89 -10.53
N ALA A 46 1.74 25.03 -11.74
CA ALA A 46 0.30 25.14 -11.93
C ALA A 46 -0.44 23.98 -11.26
N PHE A 47 -1.53 24.32 -10.58
CA PHE A 47 -2.37 23.37 -9.83
C PHE A 47 -1.61 22.51 -8.80
N GLY A 48 -0.44 22.95 -8.34
CA GLY A 48 0.40 22.23 -7.40
C GLY A 48 1.26 21.14 -8.04
N GLY A 49 1.50 21.19 -9.35
CA GLY A 49 2.26 20.19 -10.08
C GLY A 49 3.69 19.94 -9.63
N ASN A 50 4.31 20.87 -8.90
CA ASN A 50 5.63 20.70 -8.28
C ASN A 50 5.55 20.62 -6.73
N ARG A 51 4.37 20.42 -6.15
CA ARG A 51 4.21 20.36 -4.69
C ARG A 51 4.80 19.07 -4.13
N LEU A 52 5.56 19.22 -3.04
CA LEU A 52 6.03 18.09 -2.27
C LEU A 52 4.84 17.42 -1.59
N SER A 53 4.64 16.14 -1.87
CA SER A 53 3.63 15.29 -1.27
C SER A 53 4.23 13.92 -1.02
N ILE A 54 4.02 13.37 0.16
CA ILE A 54 4.47 12.04 0.57
C ILE A 54 3.37 11.48 1.46
N GLY A 55 3.00 10.23 1.31
CA GLY A 55 2.04 9.67 2.25
C GLY A 55 1.37 8.38 1.88
N SER A 56 1.41 7.96 0.62
CA SER A 56 0.81 6.69 0.23
C SER A 56 1.62 5.51 0.76
N ASP A 57 2.95 5.52 0.62
CA ASP A 57 3.81 4.52 1.22
C ASP A 57 5.21 5.06 1.53
N LEU A 58 5.93 4.31 2.36
CA LEU A 58 7.26 4.67 2.83
C LEU A 58 8.19 3.46 2.84
N TRP A 59 9.33 3.57 2.15
CA TRP A 59 10.38 2.57 2.14
C TRP A 59 11.66 3.10 2.78
N TYR A 60 12.20 2.38 3.77
CA TYR A 60 13.50 2.71 4.36
C TYR A 60 14.63 1.97 3.66
N ASP A 61 15.61 2.72 3.14
CA ASP A 61 16.87 2.18 2.61
C ASP A 61 17.98 2.25 3.66
N SER A 62 18.25 1.12 4.29
CA SER A 62 19.28 1.01 5.32
C SER A 62 20.71 1.22 4.82
N LYS A 63 20.97 1.11 3.51
CA LYS A 63 22.31 1.31 2.94
C LYS A 63 22.69 2.77 2.87
N THR A 64 21.71 3.62 2.58
CA THR A 64 21.91 5.06 2.43
C THR A 64 21.40 5.84 3.65
N ASN A 65 20.75 5.17 4.61
CA ASN A 65 20.06 5.76 5.73
C ASN A 65 19.07 6.85 5.26
N SER A 66 18.29 6.52 4.24
CA SER A 66 17.31 7.43 3.64
C SER A 66 15.98 6.74 3.43
N TYR A 67 14.97 7.52 3.12
CA TYR A 67 13.62 7.04 2.90
C TYR A 67 13.18 7.34 1.48
N TRP A 68 12.37 6.46 0.94
CA TRP A 68 11.63 6.69 -0.30
C TRP A 68 10.15 6.74 0.03
N GLY A 69 9.45 7.74 -0.49
CA GLY A 69 8.00 7.87 -0.30
C GLY A 69 7.35 8.33 -1.60
N ASN A 70 6.24 7.69 -1.97
CA ASN A 70 5.51 8.02 -3.17
C ASN A 70 4.34 8.99 -2.91
N THR A 71 3.92 9.66 -3.98
CA THR A 71 2.65 10.37 -4.05
C THR A 71 1.57 9.42 -4.58
N ASP A 72 0.33 9.69 -4.23
CA ASP A 72 -0.85 9.15 -4.89
C ASP A 72 -1.12 9.84 -6.26
N ARG A 73 -2.36 9.80 -6.73
CA ARG A 73 -2.83 10.54 -7.93
C ARG A 73 -2.73 12.06 -7.80
N GLY A 74 -2.38 12.58 -6.63
CA GLY A 74 -2.24 14.00 -6.37
C GLY A 74 -3.55 14.74 -6.09
N PRO A 75 -3.53 16.07 -6.13
CA PRO A 75 -4.66 16.90 -5.76
C PRO A 75 -5.84 16.72 -6.73
N GLY A 76 -7.05 16.89 -6.20
CA GLY A 76 -8.27 16.93 -7.00
C GLY A 76 -8.91 15.57 -7.30
N GLY A 77 -8.41 14.47 -6.70
CA GLY A 77 -9.09 13.18 -6.77
C GLY A 77 -9.29 12.64 -8.20
N GLY A 78 -8.29 12.76 -9.05
CA GLY A 78 -8.33 12.27 -10.43
C GLY A 78 -8.87 13.27 -11.45
N LEU A 79 -9.06 14.53 -11.08
CA LEU A 79 -9.55 15.58 -11.98
C LEU A 79 -8.48 16.61 -12.37
N ILE A 80 -7.34 16.60 -11.70
CA ILE A 80 -6.21 17.50 -11.96
C ILE A 80 -5.05 16.67 -12.51
N ASP A 81 -4.43 17.18 -13.57
CA ASP A 81 -3.24 16.56 -14.14
C ASP A 81 -2.06 16.75 -13.20
N PHE A 82 -1.70 15.68 -12.52
CA PHE A 82 -0.58 15.61 -11.61
C PHE A 82 0.28 14.40 -11.96
N ALA A 83 1.58 14.59 -12.14
CA ALA A 83 2.48 13.49 -12.46
C ALA A 83 2.91 12.75 -11.18
N PRO A 84 2.43 11.51 -10.94
CA PRO A 84 2.85 10.72 -9.79
C PRO A 84 4.35 10.45 -9.79
N ARG A 85 4.92 10.42 -8.58
CA ARG A 85 6.38 10.39 -8.39
C ARG A 85 6.77 9.78 -7.06
N VAL A 86 8.05 9.52 -6.92
CA VAL A 86 8.65 9.08 -5.65
C VAL A 86 9.75 10.04 -5.23
N HIS A 87 9.85 10.27 -3.92
CA HIS A 87 10.83 11.15 -3.32
C HIS A 87 11.81 10.36 -2.46
N ASN A 88 13.10 10.63 -2.60
CA ASN A 88 14.12 10.19 -1.65
C ASN A 88 14.42 11.34 -0.69
N PHE A 89 14.45 11.05 0.61
CA PHE A 89 14.71 12.04 1.65
C PHE A 89 15.42 11.41 2.85
N SER A 90 16.10 12.23 3.62
CA SER A 90 16.66 11.83 4.91
C SER A 90 15.88 12.44 6.07
N LEU A 91 15.93 11.77 7.21
CA LEU A 91 15.40 12.21 8.48
C LEU A 91 16.47 12.02 9.56
N ASP A 92 16.54 12.95 10.51
CA ASP A 92 17.30 12.77 11.74
C ASP A 92 16.39 12.15 12.79
N ILE A 93 16.67 10.88 13.15
CA ILE A 93 15.95 10.17 14.19
C ILE A 93 16.90 10.00 15.38
N ALA A 94 16.61 10.69 16.47
CA ALA A 94 17.42 10.61 17.68
C ALA A 94 17.15 9.30 18.47
N ALA A 95 18.04 9.00 19.41
CA ALA A 95 17.94 7.78 20.22
C ALA A 95 16.69 7.73 21.12
N ASP A 96 16.11 8.89 21.44
CA ASP A 96 14.84 9.01 22.18
C ASP A 96 13.60 8.88 21.28
N GLY A 97 13.81 8.68 19.96
CA GLY A 97 12.77 8.56 18.95
C GLY A 97 12.23 9.90 18.44
N SER A 98 12.79 11.04 18.85
CA SER A 98 12.43 12.32 18.25
C SER A 98 12.87 12.37 16.78
N VAL A 99 12.03 12.98 15.92
CA VAL A 99 12.20 13.04 14.48
C VAL A 99 12.35 14.49 14.03
N GLY A 100 13.39 14.76 13.23
CA GLY A 100 13.67 16.08 12.67
C GLY A 100 14.50 16.00 11.40
N GLY A 101 15.08 17.12 11.00
CA GLY A 101 16.10 17.17 9.95
C GLY A 101 15.66 16.67 8.58
N TYR A 102 14.38 16.88 8.20
CA TYR A 102 13.92 16.48 6.87
C TYR A 102 14.70 17.20 5.77
N VAL A 103 15.32 16.41 4.87
CA VAL A 103 16.01 16.92 3.68
C VAL A 103 15.58 16.12 2.47
N LEU A 104 14.95 16.78 1.48
CA LEU A 104 14.64 16.18 0.19
C LEU A 104 15.91 16.02 -0.64
N LEU A 105 16.23 14.80 -1.04
CA LEU A 105 17.45 14.43 -1.77
C LEU A 105 17.22 14.27 -3.27
N LYS A 106 16.09 13.66 -3.65
CA LYS A 106 15.76 13.36 -5.06
C LYS A 106 14.24 13.27 -5.25
N THR A 107 13.78 13.65 -6.44
CA THR A 107 12.43 13.37 -6.93
C THR A 107 12.52 12.61 -8.24
N VAL A 108 11.75 11.55 -8.40
CA VAL A 108 11.69 10.71 -9.62
C VAL A 108 10.25 10.63 -10.09
N VAL A 109 9.96 11.20 -11.24
CA VAL A 109 8.64 11.17 -11.90
C VAL A 109 8.49 9.86 -12.66
N PHE A 110 7.37 9.16 -12.48
CA PHE A 110 7.05 7.95 -13.24
C PHE A 110 6.64 8.27 -14.67
N LYS A 111 7.24 7.55 -15.65
CA LYS A 111 7.08 7.81 -17.09
C LYS A 111 6.96 6.51 -17.87
N LYS A 112 6.22 6.57 -18.97
CA LYS A 112 6.18 5.53 -19.98
C LYS A 112 6.44 6.14 -21.36
N ASP A 113 7.39 5.60 -22.11
CA ASP A 113 7.79 6.10 -23.43
C ASP A 113 8.11 7.61 -23.42
N GLY A 114 8.75 8.09 -22.34
CA GLY A 114 9.09 9.49 -22.14
C GLY A 114 7.93 10.40 -21.68
N GLN A 115 6.71 9.91 -21.67
CA GLN A 115 5.53 10.65 -21.18
C GLN A 115 5.31 10.38 -19.69
N PRO A 116 5.12 11.41 -18.85
CA PRO A 116 4.74 11.20 -17.46
C PRO A 116 3.41 10.44 -17.35
N PHE A 117 3.32 9.55 -16.37
CA PHE A 117 2.01 9.10 -15.89
C PHE A 117 1.25 10.29 -15.29
N THR A 118 -0.05 10.16 -15.18
CA THR A 118 -0.92 11.20 -14.61
C THR A 118 -1.88 10.60 -13.59
N GLY A 119 -2.16 11.36 -12.54
CA GLY A 119 -3.22 11.04 -11.58
C GLY A 119 -4.64 11.20 -12.10
N LEU A 120 -4.82 11.66 -13.35
CA LEU A 120 -6.14 11.80 -13.95
C LEU A 120 -6.89 10.46 -14.01
N ASN A 121 -8.20 10.53 -13.75
CA ASN A 121 -9.11 9.42 -14.03
C ASN A 121 -8.95 8.93 -15.47
N PRO A 122 -9.04 7.62 -15.77
CA PRO A 122 -8.81 7.06 -17.10
C PRO A 122 -9.60 7.67 -18.24
N ARG A 123 -10.81 8.21 -18.01
CA ARG A 123 -11.54 8.95 -19.06
C ARG A 123 -10.92 10.29 -19.45
N LEU A 124 -10.07 10.84 -18.61
CA LEU A 124 -9.44 12.15 -18.80
C LEU A 124 -7.98 12.05 -19.20
N ALA A 125 -7.36 10.89 -18.95
CA ALA A 125 -5.95 10.66 -19.19
C ALA A 125 -5.64 10.39 -20.67
N PRO A 126 -4.43 10.74 -21.15
CA PRO A 126 -3.98 10.34 -22.47
C PRO A 126 -4.08 8.84 -22.69
N GLN A 127 -4.62 8.41 -23.83
CA GLN A 127 -4.81 7.00 -24.23
C GLN A 127 -5.69 6.17 -23.28
N GLY A 128 -6.39 6.82 -22.33
CA GLY A 128 -7.31 6.19 -21.42
C GLY A 128 -8.75 6.29 -21.89
N ASP A 129 -9.58 5.39 -21.34
CA ASP A 129 -11.04 5.43 -21.40
C ASP A 129 -11.59 4.63 -20.21
N ALA A 130 -12.88 4.33 -20.18
CA ALA A 130 -13.43 3.54 -19.06
C ALA A 130 -12.84 2.11 -18.98
N SER A 131 -12.43 1.53 -20.12
CA SER A 131 -11.93 0.15 -20.22
C SER A 131 -10.41 0.04 -20.29
N VAL A 132 -9.70 1.16 -20.42
CA VAL A 132 -8.24 1.23 -20.57
C VAL A 132 -7.66 2.30 -19.68
N LEU A 133 -6.67 1.95 -18.88
CA LEU A 133 -6.02 2.90 -17.98
C LEU A 133 -5.24 4.00 -18.72
N GLY A 134 -4.63 3.69 -19.88
CA GLY A 134 -3.74 4.61 -20.57
C GLY A 134 -2.55 5.00 -19.70
N LEU A 135 -2.39 6.31 -19.44
CA LEU A 135 -1.38 6.84 -18.54
C LEU A 135 -1.92 7.16 -17.14
N SER A 136 -3.19 6.79 -16.82
CA SER A 136 -3.71 6.93 -15.46
C SER A 136 -2.95 6.06 -14.48
N PHE A 137 -2.61 6.64 -13.34
CA PHE A 137 -1.85 5.95 -12.31
C PHE A 137 -2.13 6.56 -10.92
N ASP A 138 -2.52 5.73 -9.99
CA ASP A 138 -2.81 6.07 -8.59
C ASP A 138 -1.91 5.24 -7.67
N PRO A 139 -0.64 5.66 -7.46
CA PRO A 139 0.34 4.89 -6.69
C PRO A 139 0.02 4.88 -5.21
N GLU A 140 -0.18 3.69 -4.62
CA GLU A 140 -0.46 3.57 -3.20
C GLU A 140 0.60 2.79 -2.42
N GLY A 141 1.25 1.80 -3.02
CA GLY A 141 2.28 1.01 -2.35
C GLY A 141 3.62 1.06 -3.07
N LEU A 142 4.72 1.00 -2.32
CA LEU A 142 6.10 1.15 -2.83
C LEU A 142 7.05 0.08 -2.29
N VAL A 143 7.79 -0.56 -3.17
CA VAL A 143 8.97 -1.38 -2.84
C VAL A 143 10.15 -0.91 -3.66
N VAL A 144 11.31 -0.71 -3.01
CA VAL A 144 12.58 -0.46 -3.71
C VAL A 144 13.38 -1.75 -3.79
N LEU A 145 13.62 -2.21 -5.00
CA LEU A 145 14.38 -3.43 -5.26
C LEU A 145 15.90 -3.24 -5.04
N LYS A 146 16.62 -4.33 -4.85
CA LYS A 146 18.09 -4.31 -4.63
C LYS A 146 18.88 -3.64 -5.77
N ASN A 147 18.36 -3.64 -6.98
CA ASN A 147 18.94 -2.98 -8.16
C ASN A 147 18.56 -1.49 -8.27
N GLY A 148 17.74 -0.97 -7.36
CA GLY A 148 17.26 0.41 -7.35
C GLY A 148 15.97 0.63 -8.14
N ASN A 149 15.40 -0.39 -8.78
CA ASN A 149 14.11 -0.29 -9.43
C ASN A 149 13.00 -0.16 -8.38
N PHE A 150 11.87 0.40 -8.79
CA PHE A 150 10.67 0.53 -7.99
C PHE A 150 9.61 -0.48 -8.44
N LEU A 151 8.97 -1.16 -7.49
CA LEU A 151 7.69 -1.80 -7.70
C LEU A 151 6.64 -0.93 -7.01
N VAL A 152 5.61 -0.56 -7.76
CA VAL A 152 4.58 0.37 -7.28
C VAL A 152 3.21 -0.24 -7.52
N ALA A 153 2.42 -0.28 -6.45
CA ALA A 153 1.02 -0.71 -6.49
C ALA A 153 0.12 0.44 -6.94
N ASP A 154 -0.91 0.12 -7.70
CA ASP A 154 -1.83 1.05 -8.34
C ASP A 154 -3.27 0.77 -7.92
N GLU A 155 -3.95 1.81 -7.44
CA GLU A 155 -5.34 1.72 -7.01
C GLU A 155 -6.32 1.72 -8.19
N TYR A 156 -6.02 2.45 -9.28
CA TYR A 156 -6.90 2.46 -10.44
C TYR A 156 -7.00 1.07 -11.09
N GLY A 157 -5.87 0.32 -11.16
CA GLY A 157 -5.74 -0.92 -11.91
C GLY A 157 -6.62 -2.10 -11.48
N PRO A 158 -6.50 -2.81 -10.39
CA PRO A 158 -5.36 -2.96 -9.49
C PRO A 158 -4.13 -3.53 -10.23
N SER A 159 -3.06 -2.79 -10.22
CA SER A 159 -1.85 -3.14 -10.97
C SER A 159 -0.61 -3.09 -10.09
N VAL A 160 0.46 -3.78 -10.50
CA VAL A 160 1.80 -3.59 -9.96
C VAL A 160 2.71 -3.26 -11.15
N TYR A 161 3.33 -2.10 -11.13
CA TYR A 161 4.24 -1.65 -12.17
C TYR A 161 5.69 -1.68 -11.67
N GLU A 162 6.59 -2.08 -12.54
CA GLU A 162 8.03 -1.95 -12.33
C GLU A 162 8.56 -0.77 -13.11
N PHE A 163 9.30 0.11 -12.41
CA PHE A 163 10.03 1.24 -12.99
C PHE A 163 11.52 1.11 -12.71
N ASP A 164 12.35 1.63 -13.60
CA ASP A 164 13.76 1.76 -13.30
C ASP A 164 14.04 2.87 -12.27
N LYS A 165 15.29 2.99 -11.82
CA LYS A 165 15.74 4.00 -10.83
C LYS A 165 15.54 5.46 -11.27
N ASP A 166 15.22 5.70 -12.54
CA ASP A 166 14.99 7.02 -13.14
C ASP A 166 13.51 7.22 -13.48
N GLY A 167 12.64 6.28 -13.06
CA GLY A 167 11.18 6.35 -13.19
C GLY A 167 10.62 5.89 -14.52
N ASN A 168 11.42 5.30 -15.40
CA ASN A 168 10.91 4.80 -16.66
C ASN A 168 10.23 3.45 -16.46
N PHE A 169 9.03 3.30 -17.02
CA PHE A 169 8.27 2.07 -16.98
C PHE A 169 9.02 0.93 -17.67
N ILE A 170 9.13 -0.20 -16.96
CA ILE A 170 9.74 -1.43 -17.49
C ILE A 170 8.64 -2.40 -17.90
N ARG A 171 7.71 -2.73 -16.98
CA ARG A 171 6.63 -3.70 -17.21
C ARG A 171 5.51 -3.57 -16.18
N ALA A 172 4.37 -4.15 -16.53
CA ALA A 172 3.29 -4.45 -15.59
C ALA A 172 3.33 -5.92 -15.17
N PHE A 173 3.04 -6.20 -13.91
CA PHE A 173 2.79 -7.56 -13.45
C PHE A 173 1.40 -8.02 -13.90
N ALA A 174 1.25 -9.32 -14.13
CA ALA A 174 0.00 -9.88 -14.64
C ALA A 174 -1.09 -9.90 -13.55
N THR A 175 -1.99 -8.93 -13.59
CA THR A 175 -3.12 -8.86 -12.65
C THR A 175 -4.06 -10.05 -12.85
N PRO A 176 -4.41 -10.81 -11.79
CA PRO A 176 -5.40 -11.88 -11.88
C PRO A 176 -6.76 -11.37 -12.36
N GLY A 177 -7.34 -12.04 -13.35
CA GLY A 177 -8.54 -11.57 -14.04
C GLY A 177 -9.80 -11.44 -13.17
N ASN A 178 -9.83 -12.10 -12.00
CA ASN A 178 -10.91 -11.97 -11.00
C ASN A 178 -10.84 -10.67 -10.19
N LEU A 179 -9.72 -9.95 -10.24
CA LEU A 179 -9.55 -8.67 -9.53
C LEU A 179 -9.91 -7.49 -10.42
N LEU A 180 -9.87 -7.67 -11.74
CA LEU A 180 -10.19 -6.59 -12.67
C LEU A 180 -11.65 -6.16 -12.54
N PRO A 181 -11.91 -4.84 -12.41
CA PRO A 181 -13.28 -4.32 -12.33
C PRO A 181 -13.97 -4.53 -13.68
N LYS A 182 -15.11 -5.24 -13.67
CA LYS A 182 -15.85 -5.58 -14.91
C LYS A 182 -17.33 -5.32 -14.74
N GLU A 183 -17.94 -4.87 -15.83
CA GLU A 183 -19.38 -4.79 -16.01
C GLU A 183 -20.03 -6.18 -16.16
N ALA A 184 -21.38 -6.22 -16.19
CA ALA A 184 -22.13 -7.48 -16.35
C ALA A 184 -21.74 -8.28 -17.59
N GLY A 185 -21.34 -7.60 -18.67
CA GLY A 185 -20.86 -8.23 -19.93
C GLY A 185 -19.43 -8.70 -19.91
N GLY A 186 -18.68 -8.49 -18.81
CA GLY A 186 -17.27 -8.85 -18.68
C GLY A 186 -16.29 -7.80 -19.21
N THR A 187 -16.76 -6.69 -19.74
CA THR A 187 -15.94 -5.56 -20.19
C THR A 187 -15.27 -4.91 -18.98
N PRO A 188 -13.94 -4.68 -19.00
CA PRO A 188 -13.26 -3.92 -17.96
C PRO A 188 -13.82 -2.50 -17.87
N ASN A 189 -13.91 -1.97 -16.64
CA ASN A 189 -14.27 -0.57 -16.43
C ASN A 189 -13.57 -0.07 -15.18
N PHE A 190 -12.55 0.77 -15.38
CA PHE A 190 -11.66 1.28 -14.33
C PHE A 190 -12.16 2.57 -13.69
N VAL A 191 -13.30 3.08 -14.11
CA VAL A 191 -13.80 4.42 -13.73
C VAL A 191 -15.04 4.35 -12.88
N ASP A 192 -16.02 3.54 -13.30
CA ASP A 192 -17.31 3.51 -12.62
C ASP A 192 -17.28 2.61 -11.39
N GLY A 193 -18.20 2.90 -10.47
CA GLY A 193 -18.48 2.08 -9.31
C GLY A 193 -19.72 1.21 -9.51
N ARG A 194 -20.25 0.70 -8.41
CA ARG A 194 -21.54 -0.01 -8.42
C ARG A 194 -22.70 0.95 -8.70
N PRO A 195 -23.74 0.53 -9.36
CA PRO A 195 -24.04 -0.85 -9.81
C PRO A 195 -23.43 -1.24 -11.16
N THR A 196 -22.69 -0.38 -11.84
CA THR A 196 -22.08 -0.66 -13.15
C THR A 196 -21.07 -1.81 -13.06
N ILE A 197 -20.15 -1.73 -12.11
CA ILE A 197 -19.18 -2.79 -11.81
C ILE A 197 -19.89 -3.94 -11.08
N ARG A 198 -19.69 -5.16 -11.59
CA ARG A 198 -20.31 -6.39 -11.08
C ARG A 198 -19.32 -7.38 -10.49
N THR A 199 -18.06 -7.31 -10.90
CA THR A 199 -16.99 -8.21 -10.41
C THR A 199 -15.67 -7.45 -10.30
N GLY A 200 -14.75 -7.99 -9.52
CA GLY A 200 -13.42 -7.43 -9.32
C GLY A 200 -13.37 -6.38 -8.21
N ARG A 201 -12.35 -5.50 -8.26
CA ARG A 201 -12.15 -4.46 -7.25
C ARG A 201 -13.34 -3.52 -7.18
N GLN A 202 -13.57 -2.93 -6.02
CA GLN A 202 -14.57 -1.87 -5.85
C GLN A 202 -14.05 -0.56 -6.44
N ASP A 203 -14.94 0.42 -6.58
CA ASP A 203 -14.64 1.74 -7.09
C ASP A 203 -13.49 2.39 -6.32
N ASN A 204 -12.40 2.71 -7.04
CA ASN A 204 -11.18 3.27 -6.47
C ASN A 204 -10.71 2.51 -5.21
N ARG A 205 -10.64 1.16 -5.29
CA ARG A 205 -10.25 0.25 -4.23
C ARG A 205 -9.35 -0.86 -4.78
N GLY A 206 -8.33 -0.46 -5.55
CA GLY A 206 -7.34 -1.38 -6.11
C GLY A 206 -6.30 -1.81 -5.08
N PHE A 207 -5.05 -1.93 -5.50
CA PHE A 207 -3.97 -2.26 -4.58
C PHE A 207 -3.55 -1.03 -3.77
N GLU A 208 -3.70 -1.13 -2.46
CA GLU A 208 -3.40 -0.08 -1.48
C GLU A 208 -2.00 -0.24 -0.88
N GLY A 209 -1.56 -1.45 -0.70
CA GLY A 209 -0.27 -1.72 -0.10
C GLY A 209 0.50 -2.82 -0.81
N ILE A 210 1.82 -2.77 -0.69
CA ILE A 210 2.73 -3.74 -1.28
C ILE A 210 3.87 -4.05 -0.32
N SER A 211 4.34 -5.28 -0.30
CA SER A 211 5.54 -5.67 0.45
C SER A 211 6.31 -6.76 -0.28
N ILE A 212 7.58 -6.93 0.08
CA ILE A 212 8.45 -7.94 -0.54
C ILE A 212 8.98 -8.91 0.50
N SER A 213 9.08 -10.18 0.12
CA SER A 213 9.70 -11.21 0.96
C SER A 213 11.18 -10.88 1.27
N PRO A 214 11.73 -11.33 2.41
CA PRO A 214 13.13 -11.05 2.79
C PRO A 214 14.16 -11.52 1.75
N ASP A 215 13.86 -12.57 1.00
CA ASP A 215 14.72 -13.06 -0.08
C ASP A 215 14.59 -12.26 -1.39
N GLY A 216 13.62 -11.36 -1.48
CA GLY A 216 13.37 -10.50 -2.64
C GLY A 216 12.71 -11.20 -3.82
N LYS A 217 12.15 -12.39 -3.65
CA LYS A 217 11.59 -13.19 -4.76
C LYS A 217 10.10 -13.08 -4.91
N THR A 218 9.38 -12.79 -3.84
CA THR A 218 7.92 -12.70 -3.85
C THR A 218 7.48 -11.32 -3.40
N VAL A 219 6.60 -10.72 -4.17
CA VAL A 219 5.90 -9.48 -3.80
C VAL A 219 4.45 -9.82 -3.44
N TYR A 220 3.95 -9.18 -2.40
CA TYR A 220 2.58 -9.28 -1.93
C TYR A 220 1.89 -7.93 -2.11
N ALA A 221 0.81 -7.87 -2.88
CA ALA A 221 -0.02 -6.68 -3.04
C ALA A 221 -1.40 -6.94 -2.42
N VAL A 222 -1.90 -5.99 -1.64
CA VAL A 222 -3.18 -6.10 -0.93
C VAL A 222 -4.19 -5.12 -1.51
N LEU A 223 -5.42 -5.60 -1.77
CA LEU A 223 -6.53 -4.71 -2.13
C LEU A 223 -6.97 -3.89 -0.91
N GLN A 224 -7.47 -2.69 -1.15
CA GLN A 224 -8.03 -1.84 -0.10
C GLN A 224 -9.33 -2.44 0.47
N ASP A 225 -10.19 -2.99 -0.39
CA ASP A 225 -11.51 -3.52 -0.04
C ASP A 225 -11.73 -4.94 -0.57
N PRO A 226 -12.72 -5.68 -0.02
CA PRO A 226 -13.22 -6.92 -0.62
C PRO A 226 -13.74 -6.71 -2.05
N LEU A 227 -13.76 -7.79 -2.85
CA LEU A 227 -14.26 -7.73 -4.23
C LEU A 227 -15.77 -7.41 -4.27
N VAL A 228 -16.21 -6.73 -5.31
CA VAL A 228 -17.63 -6.38 -5.54
C VAL A 228 -18.55 -7.59 -5.47
N ASN A 229 -18.10 -8.72 -5.98
CA ASN A 229 -18.87 -9.98 -6.07
C ASN A 229 -18.68 -10.91 -4.87
N GLU A 230 -18.08 -10.44 -3.79
CA GLU A 230 -17.97 -11.20 -2.54
C GLU A 230 -19.02 -10.75 -1.52
N GLY A 231 -19.52 -11.71 -0.76
CA GLY A 231 -20.56 -11.45 0.22
C GLY A 231 -21.97 -11.28 -0.38
N ASN A 232 -22.96 -11.20 0.48
CA ASN A 232 -24.36 -11.02 0.11
C ASN A 232 -24.95 -9.84 0.92
N PRO A 233 -25.48 -8.78 0.29
CA PRO A 233 -25.76 -8.64 -1.14
C PRO A 233 -24.62 -8.07 -1.98
N ASP A 234 -23.54 -7.58 -1.39
CA ASP A 234 -22.42 -6.99 -2.11
C ASP A 234 -21.13 -6.98 -1.29
N GLY A 235 -19.98 -6.76 -1.95
CA GLY A 235 -18.63 -6.83 -1.37
C GLY A 235 -18.38 -5.90 -0.19
N ARG A 236 -19.15 -4.81 -0.02
CA ARG A 236 -18.99 -3.87 1.11
C ARG A 236 -19.25 -4.50 2.48
N ARG A 237 -19.91 -5.64 2.52
CA ARG A 237 -20.21 -6.40 3.75
C ARG A 237 -19.32 -7.62 3.93
N SER A 238 -18.46 -7.89 2.97
CA SER A 238 -17.47 -8.94 3.12
C SER A 238 -16.34 -8.46 4.03
N GLN A 239 -15.77 -9.40 4.77
CA GLN A 239 -14.56 -9.17 5.58
C GLN A 239 -13.32 -9.74 4.89
N ASN A 240 -13.43 -10.18 3.63
CA ASN A 240 -12.39 -10.94 2.94
C ASN A 240 -11.64 -10.06 1.93
N VAL A 241 -10.55 -9.46 2.36
CA VAL A 241 -9.64 -8.72 1.47
C VAL A 241 -8.68 -9.67 0.79
N ARG A 242 -8.31 -9.40 -0.46
CA ARG A 242 -7.35 -10.22 -1.23
C ARG A 242 -5.93 -9.71 -1.07
N ILE A 243 -5.03 -10.65 -0.82
CA ILE A 243 -3.58 -10.45 -0.98
C ILE A 243 -3.14 -11.30 -2.16
N VAL A 244 -2.44 -10.72 -3.11
CA VAL A 244 -1.88 -11.43 -4.28
C VAL A 244 -0.38 -11.56 -4.11
N ALA A 245 0.12 -12.78 -4.25
CA ALA A 245 1.55 -13.05 -4.34
C ALA A 245 1.99 -13.09 -5.80
N TYR A 246 3.08 -12.39 -6.10
CA TYR A 246 3.70 -12.37 -7.42
C TYR A 246 5.16 -12.84 -7.32
N ASP A 247 5.60 -13.64 -8.29
CA ASP A 247 7.02 -13.88 -8.51
C ASP A 247 7.66 -12.62 -9.11
N VAL A 248 8.67 -12.08 -8.44
CA VAL A 248 9.32 -10.81 -8.83
C VAL A 248 10.02 -10.94 -10.18
N ALA A 249 10.61 -12.09 -10.50
CA ALA A 249 11.37 -12.27 -11.74
C ALA A 249 10.46 -12.27 -12.98
N THR A 250 9.32 -12.94 -12.88
CA THR A 250 8.38 -13.11 -13.99
C THR A 250 7.23 -12.10 -14.01
N GLY A 251 6.88 -11.48 -12.88
CA GLY A 251 5.71 -10.64 -12.72
C GLY A 251 4.39 -11.41 -12.79
N THR A 252 4.42 -12.75 -12.61
CA THR A 252 3.22 -13.59 -12.65
C THR A 252 2.69 -13.85 -11.24
N SER A 253 1.36 -13.89 -11.09
CA SER A 253 0.74 -14.26 -9.82
C SER A 253 0.99 -15.74 -9.53
N THR A 254 1.48 -16.03 -8.33
CA THR A 254 1.73 -17.38 -7.82
C THR A 254 0.66 -17.85 -6.85
N GLY A 255 -0.21 -16.95 -6.37
CA GLY A 255 -1.31 -17.28 -5.47
C GLY A 255 -2.09 -16.06 -5.01
N GLN A 256 -3.27 -16.34 -4.45
CA GLN A 256 -4.09 -15.35 -3.77
C GLN A 256 -4.44 -15.87 -2.39
N PHE A 257 -4.40 -14.97 -1.40
CA PHE A 257 -4.74 -15.26 -0.01
C PHE A 257 -5.89 -14.36 0.42
N ILE A 258 -6.63 -14.82 1.42
CA ILE A 258 -7.66 -14.01 2.07
C ILE A 258 -7.09 -13.50 3.38
N TYR A 259 -7.15 -12.18 3.56
CA TYR A 259 -7.00 -11.53 4.85
C TYR A 259 -8.41 -11.21 5.37
N GLN A 260 -8.75 -11.75 6.53
CA GLN A 260 -10.05 -11.51 7.13
C GLN A 260 -9.98 -10.28 8.04
N LEU A 261 -10.72 -9.23 7.66
CA LEU A 261 -10.90 -8.04 8.47
C LEU A 261 -11.62 -8.36 9.79
N GLU A 262 -11.38 -7.57 10.80
CA GLU A 262 -12.14 -7.65 12.04
C GLU A 262 -13.62 -7.28 11.79
N SER A 263 -14.51 -7.88 12.57
CA SER A 263 -15.91 -7.47 12.54
C SER A 263 -16.10 -6.08 13.16
N VAL A 264 -17.01 -5.29 12.60
CA VAL A 264 -17.40 -3.99 13.17
C VAL A 264 -17.77 -4.10 14.64
N ALA A 265 -18.48 -5.16 15.03
CA ALA A 265 -18.81 -5.43 16.44
C ALA A 265 -17.58 -5.57 17.33
N SER A 266 -16.53 -6.24 16.85
CA SER A 266 -15.24 -6.37 17.57
C SER A 266 -14.54 -5.02 17.72
N ILE A 267 -14.52 -4.22 16.65
CA ILE A 267 -13.92 -2.87 16.65
C ILE A 267 -14.66 -1.97 17.65
N ASN A 268 -15.99 -1.89 17.57
CA ASN A 268 -16.82 -1.07 18.48
C ASN A 268 -16.64 -1.44 19.94
N THR A 269 -16.35 -2.71 20.25
CA THR A 269 -16.08 -3.14 21.63
C THR A 269 -14.76 -2.58 22.15
N ARG A 270 -13.77 -2.38 21.27
CA ARG A 270 -12.41 -1.93 21.66
C ARG A 270 -12.20 -0.42 21.58
N VAL A 271 -13.05 0.28 20.84
CA VAL A 271 -12.97 1.75 20.65
C VAL A 271 -14.21 2.39 21.30
N PRO A 272 -14.19 2.64 22.61
CA PRO A 272 -15.34 3.21 23.32
C PRO A 272 -15.65 4.63 22.81
N GLY A 273 -16.93 4.92 22.61
CA GLY A 273 -17.40 6.23 22.17
C GLY A 273 -17.44 6.44 20.68
N GLU A 274 -16.97 5.45 19.90
CA GLU A 274 -17.09 5.43 18.44
C GLU A 274 -18.05 4.29 18.05
N GLU A 275 -19.04 4.60 17.22
CA GLU A 275 -19.91 3.59 16.60
C GLU A 275 -19.63 3.55 15.10
N PHE A 276 -18.87 2.55 14.68
CA PHE A 276 -18.68 2.30 13.27
C PHE A 276 -19.90 1.62 12.67
N GLY A 277 -20.38 2.12 11.54
CA GLY A 277 -21.50 1.55 10.82
C GLY A 277 -21.15 0.22 10.13
N PRO A 278 -22.13 -0.51 9.60
CA PRO A 278 -21.92 -1.82 8.98
C PRO A 278 -21.10 -1.78 7.68
N ASN A 279 -20.69 -0.61 7.24
CA ASN A 279 -19.86 -0.39 6.05
C ASN A 279 -18.55 0.36 6.39
N ALA A 280 -18.16 0.37 7.67
CA ALA A 280 -16.89 0.97 8.11
C ALA A 280 -15.72 0.01 7.88
#